data_b4f69ceb080dc7b1b316db1adf05fd37
#
_entry.id   b4f69ceb080dc7b1b316db1adf05fd37
#
_cell.length_a   1.000
_cell.length_b   1.000
_cell.length_c   1.000
_cell.angle_alpha   90.00
_cell.angle_beta   90.00
_cell.angle_gamma   90.00
#
_symmetry.space_group_name_H-M   'P 1'
#
loop_
_entity.id
_entity.type
_entity.pdbx_description
1 polymer ?
#
loop_
_entity_poly.entity_id
_entity_poly.type
_entity_poly.pdbx_seq_one_letter_code
_entity_poly.pdbx_strand_id
1 'polypeptide(L)'
;MNIEEKRYNAMKTYFSSGTHNKTVATTHPYCGMQYYGKTYNVFSDGYSIVFTRKAIPIEMETFNEYRMNNNANDLQYLDVIPVIERNEKYEERIGKVDFNKLFTNARANGYRKAKKKDNPYLLRYHDCFLSLRLIDRAYSIIDNGKEADVFYAGEPYMPVKIVTNIGFALICPMNMQQSKYDSIIKYEEVNNIKIIFNIVDFMVWEF
;
A
#
# COMPACT_ATOMS: atom_id res chain seq x y z
N MET A 1 -12.11 17.64 4.91
CA MET A 1 -10.73 17.51 4.40
C MET A 1 -10.82 17.13 2.94
N ASN A 2 -10.27 17.93 2.05
CA ASN A 2 -10.29 17.63 0.63
C ASN A 2 -9.24 16.52 0.29
N ILE A 3 -9.26 16.02 -0.95
CA ILE A 3 -8.42 14.89 -1.36
C ILE A 3 -6.92 15.23 -1.35
N GLU A 4 -6.55 16.47 -1.70
CA GLU A 4 -5.17 16.91 -1.70
C GLU A 4 -4.62 17.04 -0.27
N GLU A 5 -5.41 17.58 0.65
CA GLU A 5 -5.07 17.66 2.07
C GLU A 5 -4.94 16.27 2.71
N LYS A 6 -5.84 15.34 2.35
CA LYS A 6 -5.78 13.95 2.78
C LYS A 6 -4.48 13.28 2.29
N ARG A 7 -4.13 13.50 1.02
CA ARG A 7 -2.89 12.98 0.42
C ARG A 7 -1.64 13.55 1.09
N TYR A 8 -1.60 14.86 1.27
CA TYR A 8 -0.51 15.55 1.94
C TYR A 8 -0.25 14.96 3.34
N ASN A 9 -1.32 14.81 4.13
CA ASN A 9 -1.22 14.19 5.45
C ASN A 9 -0.79 12.72 5.38
N ALA A 10 -1.23 11.98 4.36
CA ALA A 10 -0.83 10.59 4.15
C ALA A 10 0.67 10.47 3.83
N MET A 11 1.22 11.37 3.00
CA MET A 11 2.65 11.42 2.72
C MET A 11 3.46 11.70 4.00
N LYS A 12 3.11 12.73 4.76
CA LYS A 12 3.80 13.10 6.01
C LYS A 12 3.80 11.97 7.04
N THR A 13 2.72 11.22 7.12
CA THR A 13 2.58 10.14 8.10
C THR A 13 2.98 8.76 7.58
N TYR A 14 3.39 8.66 6.32
CA TYR A 14 3.70 7.37 5.69
C TYR A 14 4.75 6.57 6.46
N PHE A 15 5.82 7.22 6.87
CA PHE A 15 6.94 6.60 7.58
C PHE A 15 6.77 6.55 9.11
N SER A 16 5.75 7.17 9.66
CA SER A 16 5.53 7.25 11.12
C SER A 16 5.20 5.92 11.77
N SER A 17 4.79 4.94 10.99
CA SER A 17 4.28 3.65 11.50
C SER A 17 5.35 2.59 11.77
N GLY A 18 6.62 2.97 11.75
CA GLY A 18 7.79 2.25 12.21
C GLY A 18 7.88 0.74 11.89
N THR A 19 8.73 0.38 10.96
CA THR A 19 9.24 -0.98 10.84
C THR A 19 10.40 -1.19 11.81
N HIS A 20 10.64 -2.41 12.27
CA HIS A 20 11.76 -2.73 13.15
C HIS A 20 13.13 -2.52 12.48
N ASN A 21 13.19 -2.58 11.15
CA ASN A 21 14.41 -2.39 10.35
C ASN A 21 14.31 -1.11 9.51
N LYS A 22 14.37 0.04 10.16
CA LYS A 22 14.37 1.33 9.48
C LYS A 22 15.73 1.57 8.83
N THR A 23 15.75 1.67 7.52
CA THR A 23 16.86 2.22 6.76
C THR A 23 16.51 3.63 6.29
N VAL A 24 17.48 4.42 5.85
CA VAL A 24 17.21 5.75 5.28
C VAL A 24 16.23 5.65 4.11
N ALA A 25 16.36 4.63 3.26
CA ALA A 25 15.47 4.38 2.14
C ALA A 25 14.02 4.02 2.53
N THR A 26 13.79 3.52 3.75
CA THR A 26 12.45 3.21 4.27
C THR A 26 11.89 4.29 5.21
N THR A 27 12.57 5.43 5.30
CA THR A 27 12.16 6.58 6.15
C THR A 27 12.11 7.90 5.39
N HIS A 28 12.69 7.96 4.19
CA HIS A 28 12.72 9.13 3.35
C HIS A 28 12.16 8.82 1.95
N PRO A 29 11.32 9.69 1.39
CA PRO A 29 10.83 9.52 0.03
C PRO A 29 11.96 9.79 -0.98
N TYR A 30 11.93 9.10 -2.10
CA TYR A 30 12.85 9.33 -3.22
C TYR A 30 12.19 10.18 -4.30
N CYS A 31 12.87 11.22 -4.76
CA CYS A 31 12.40 12.07 -5.84
C CYS A 31 13.03 11.68 -7.19
N GLY A 32 12.20 11.67 -8.23
CA GLY A 32 12.71 11.60 -9.61
C GLY A 32 12.97 10.20 -10.14
N MET A 33 12.36 9.16 -9.58
CA MET A 33 12.44 7.79 -10.11
C MET A 33 11.85 7.74 -11.52
N GLN A 34 12.64 7.27 -12.49
CA GLN A 34 12.18 7.06 -13.87
C GLN A 34 11.60 5.66 -14.01
N TYR A 35 10.36 5.57 -14.51
CA TYR A 35 9.71 4.30 -14.80
C TYR A 35 8.73 4.44 -15.96
N TYR A 36 8.90 3.63 -17.03
CA TYR A 36 8.16 3.72 -18.29
C TYR A 36 8.02 5.15 -18.85
N GLY A 37 9.13 5.89 -18.90
CA GLY A 37 9.18 7.25 -19.44
C GLY A 37 8.45 8.30 -18.59
N LYS A 38 8.05 7.96 -17.37
CA LYS A 38 7.42 8.89 -16.43
C LYS A 38 8.28 9.05 -15.19
N THR A 39 8.22 10.24 -14.60
CA THR A 39 8.92 10.57 -13.36
C THR A 39 7.98 10.41 -12.17
N TYR A 40 8.42 9.71 -11.15
CA TYR A 40 7.66 9.45 -9.93
C TYR A 40 8.44 9.85 -8.67
N ASN A 41 7.70 10.21 -7.66
CA ASN A 41 8.17 10.23 -6.29
C ASN A 41 7.79 8.90 -5.63
N VAL A 42 8.74 8.30 -4.90
CA VAL A 42 8.60 6.93 -4.38
C VAL A 42 8.65 6.94 -2.85
N PHE A 43 7.71 6.23 -2.27
CA PHE A 43 7.64 5.95 -0.83
C PHE A 43 7.73 4.44 -0.63
N SER A 44 8.60 3.99 0.27
CA SER A 44 8.66 2.58 0.65
C SER A 44 8.83 2.44 2.16
N ASP A 45 8.11 1.52 2.76
CA ASP A 45 8.24 1.19 4.18
C ASP A 45 8.68 -0.26 4.42
N GLY A 46 9.10 -0.95 3.35
CA GLY A 46 9.49 -2.35 3.36
C GLY A 46 8.33 -3.34 3.18
N TYR A 47 7.06 -2.89 3.31
CA TYR A 47 5.86 -3.72 3.11
C TYR A 47 4.96 -3.18 2.01
N SER A 48 5.15 -1.94 1.64
CA SER A 48 4.46 -1.31 0.52
C SER A 48 5.42 -0.36 -0.20
N ILE A 49 5.21 -0.22 -1.50
CA ILE A 49 5.93 0.71 -2.35
C ILE A 49 4.89 1.54 -3.07
N VAL A 50 5.02 2.87 -3.04
CA VAL A 50 4.09 3.79 -3.67
C VAL A 50 4.84 4.67 -4.66
N PHE A 51 4.40 4.67 -5.90
CA PHE A 51 4.84 5.57 -6.96
C PHE A 51 3.76 6.61 -7.20
N THR A 52 4.08 7.87 -7.03
CA THR A 52 3.14 8.97 -7.28
C THR A 52 3.78 10.07 -8.10
N ARG A 53 2.98 10.70 -8.99
CA ARG A 53 3.39 11.91 -9.74
C ARG A 53 3.10 13.20 -8.98
N LYS A 54 2.60 13.09 -7.76
CA LYS A 54 2.32 14.25 -6.90
C LYS A 54 3.58 14.71 -6.18
N ALA A 55 3.71 16.01 -6.01
CA ALA A 55 4.84 16.60 -5.30
C ALA A 55 4.90 16.12 -3.84
N ILE A 56 6.12 15.94 -3.35
CA ILE A 56 6.38 15.67 -1.93
C ILE A 56 6.19 16.99 -1.15
N PRO A 57 5.59 16.94 0.06
CA PRO A 57 5.54 18.11 0.95
C PRO A 57 6.92 18.70 1.17
N ILE A 58 7.04 20.04 1.05
CA ILE A 58 8.33 20.77 1.13
C ILE A 58 9.07 20.57 2.47
N GLU A 59 8.32 20.29 3.53
CA GLU A 59 8.86 20.03 4.86
C GLU A 59 9.35 18.60 5.08
N MET A 60 9.21 17.73 4.10
CA MET A 60 9.73 16.38 4.17
C MET A 60 11.11 16.32 3.54
N GLU A 61 12.11 15.95 4.33
CA GLU A 61 13.43 15.65 3.79
C GLU A 61 13.34 14.42 2.87
N THR A 62 13.85 14.57 1.65
CA THR A 62 13.93 13.47 0.69
C THR A 62 15.21 12.63 0.91
N PHE A 63 15.24 11.45 0.35
CA PHE A 63 16.45 10.59 0.38
C PHE A 63 17.66 11.31 -0.26
N ASN A 64 17.45 12.05 -1.33
CA ASN A 64 18.51 12.78 -1.99
C ASN A 64 19.04 13.93 -1.13
N GLU A 65 18.17 14.69 -0.47
CA GLU A 65 18.54 15.75 0.46
C GLU A 65 19.28 15.17 1.67
N TYR A 66 18.79 14.07 2.24
CA TYR A 66 19.47 13.37 3.34
C TYR A 66 20.90 12.98 2.97
N ARG A 67 21.11 12.40 1.77
CA ARG A 67 22.45 12.05 1.28
C ARG A 67 23.36 13.26 1.19
N MET A 68 22.88 14.37 0.65
CA MET A 68 23.66 15.61 0.54
C MET A 68 23.99 16.21 1.91
N ASN A 69 22.97 16.32 2.77
CA ASN A 69 23.11 16.94 4.09
C ASN A 69 24.05 16.15 5.04
N ASN A 70 24.16 14.84 4.85
CA ASN A 70 24.95 13.95 5.70
C ASN A 70 26.24 13.45 5.03
N ASN A 71 26.62 13.96 3.85
CA ASN A 71 27.76 13.49 3.05
C ASN A 71 27.77 11.97 2.82
N ALA A 72 26.57 11.35 2.72
CA ALA A 72 26.36 9.92 2.61
C ALA A 72 26.20 9.49 1.13
N ASN A 73 27.19 9.83 0.30
CA ASN A 73 27.15 9.63 -1.16
C ASN A 73 27.15 8.16 -1.59
N ASP A 74 27.62 7.25 -0.74
CA ASP A 74 27.62 5.81 -0.91
C ASP A 74 26.27 5.15 -0.64
N LEU A 75 25.34 5.83 0.04
CA LEU A 75 24.00 5.32 0.24
C LEU A 75 23.25 5.22 -1.09
N GLN A 76 22.66 4.06 -1.31
CA GLN A 76 21.78 3.80 -2.45
C GLN A 76 20.33 3.67 -1.99
N TYR A 77 19.40 4.19 -2.82
CA TYR A 77 17.99 3.93 -2.60
C TYR A 77 17.68 2.46 -2.92
N LEU A 78 16.55 1.99 -2.42
CA LEU A 78 16.10 0.63 -2.70
C LEU A 78 15.95 0.41 -4.21
N ASP A 79 16.52 -0.66 -4.71
CA ASP A 79 16.28 -1.10 -6.09
C ASP A 79 14.91 -1.77 -6.17
N VAL A 80 13.89 -0.94 -6.40
CA VAL A 80 12.48 -1.37 -6.43
C VAL A 80 12.03 -1.81 -7.82
N ILE A 81 12.75 -1.44 -8.86
CA ILE A 81 12.36 -1.72 -10.26
C ILE A 81 12.27 -3.23 -10.54
N PRO A 82 13.26 -4.07 -10.18
CA PRO A 82 13.17 -5.51 -10.41
C PRO A 82 11.98 -6.17 -9.69
N VAL A 83 11.58 -5.63 -8.52
CA VAL A 83 10.39 -6.12 -7.79
C VAL A 83 9.12 -5.85 -8.60
N ILE A 84 9.02 -4.64 -9.18
CA ILE A 84 7.86 -4.24 -9.98
C ILE A 84 7.81 -5.07 -11.27
N GLU A 85 8.92 -5.16 -12.01
CA GLU A 85 9.00 -5.90 -13.28
C GLU A 85 8.70 -7.39 -13.08
N ARG A 86 9.19 -7.98 -11.98
CA ARG A 86 8.86 -9.35 -11.62
C ARG A 86 7.37 -9.53 -11.37
N ASN A 87 6.73 -8.59 -10.67
CA ASN A 87 5.29 -8.64 -10.40
C ASN A 87 4.50 -8.51 -11.71
N GLU A 88 4.84 -7.52 -12.54
CA GLU A 88 4.16 -7.23 -13.81
C GLU A 88 4.21 -8.40 -14.81
N LYS A 89 5.24 -9.23 -14.74
CA LYS A 89 5.35 -10.41 -15.60
C LYS A 89 4.24 -11.43 -15.41
N TYR A 90 3.65 -11.50 -14.22
CA TYR A 90 2.68 -12.52 -13.83
C TYR A 90 1.33 -11.92 -13.41
N GLU A 91 1.22 -10.58 -13.29
CA GLU A 91 -0.01 -9.97 -12.81
C GLU A 91 -1.10 -9.94 -13.89
N GLU A 92 -2.31 -10.21 -13.44
CA GLU A 92 -3.53 -10.03 -14.23
C GLU A 92 -4.40 -8.97 -13.58
N ARG A 93 -5.10 -8.17 -14.39
CA ARG A 93 -6.09 -7.23 -13.91
C ARG A 93 -7.28 -7.99 -13.37
N ILE A 94 -7.58 -7.82 -12.08
CA ILE A 94 -8.73 -8.47 -11.45
C ILE A 94 -10.00 -7.60 -11.50
N GLY A 95 -9.88 -6.31 -11.71
CA GLY A 95 -11.00 -5.39 -11.87
C GLY A 95 -10.73 -4.00 -11.32
N LYS A 96 -11.79 -3.18 -11.24
CA LYS A 96 -11.79 -1.89 -10.54
C LYS A 96 -12.39 -2.05 -9.16
N VAL A 97 -11.81 -1.38 -8.18
CA VAL A 97 -12.25 -1.41 -6.78
C VAL A 97 -12.50 0.00 -6.29
N ASP A 98 -13.68 0.20 -5.69
CA ASP A 98 -14.02 1.42 -4.96
C ASP A 98 -13.44 1.35 -3.52
N PHE A 99 -12.20 1.78 -3.38
CA PHE A 99 -11.55 1.84 -2.07
C PHE A 99 -12.19 2.86 -1.12
N ASN A 100 -12.86 3.89 -1.61
CA ASN A 100 -13.56 4.84 -0.75
C ASN A 100 -14.77 4.19 -0.08
N LYS A 101 -15.53 3.36 -0.83
CA LYS A 101 -16.61 2.52 -0.30
C LYS A 101 -16.06 1.51 0.72
N LEU A 102 -14.96 0.82 0.39
CA LEU A 102 -14.30 -0.15 1.27
C LEU A 102 -13.90 0.50 2.60
N PHE A 103 -13.21 1.63 2.58
CA PHE A 103 -12.79 2.30 3.82
C PHE A 103 -13.95 2.90 4.60
N THR A 104 -15.01 3.34 3.93
CA THR A 104 -16.24 3.81 4.59
C THR A 104 -16.89 2.67 5.36
N ASN A 105 -17.03 1.51 4.72
CA ASN A 105 -17.57 0.31 5.35
C ASN A 105 -16.66 -0.17 6.50
N ALA A 106 -15.35 -0.22 6.29
CA ALA A 106 -14.41 -0.61 7.33
C ALA A 106 -14.51 0.30 8.57
N ARG A 107 -14.65 1.62 8.38
CA ARG A 107 -14.80 2.57 9.48
C ARG A 107 -16.13 2.41 10.22
N ALA A 108 -17.22 2.10 9.51
CA ALA A 108 -18.51 1.77 10.10
C ALA A 108 -18.41 0.52 10.99
N ASN A 109 -17.53 -0.42 10.63
CA ASN A 109 -17.24 -1.63 11.40
C ASN A 109 -16.08 -1.44 12.41
N GLY A 110 -15.73 -0.22 12.78
CA GLY A 110 -14.77 0.06 13.85
C GLY A 110 -13.31 0.19 13.44
N TYR A 111 -12.98 0.07 12.14
CA TYR A 111 -11.61 0.30 11.67
C TYR A 111 -11.10 1.70 12.06
N ARG A 112 -9.88 1.75 12.61
CA ARG A 112 -9.18 3.00 12.93
C ARG A 112 -7.73 2.90 12.47
N LYS A 113 -7.31 3.82 11.61
CA LYS A 113 -5.98 3.83 10.99
C LYS A 113 -4.81 3.84 12.00
N ALA A 114 -4.99 4.47 13.15
CA ALA A 114 -3.92 4.74 14.11
C ALA A 114 -3.65 3.63 15.15
N LYS A 115 -4.52 2.64 15.31
CA LYS A 115 -4.32 1.59 16.31
C LYS A 115 -3.37 0.50 15.79
N LYS A 116 -2.20 0.37 16.44
CA LYS A 116 -1.13 -0.58 16.07
C LYS A 116 -1.36 -2.00 16.56
N LYS A 117 -1.93 -2.16 17.74
CA LYS A 117 -2.21 -3.50 18.33
C LYS A 117 -3.62 -3.92 17.92
N ASP A 118 -3.74 -5.12 17.45
CA ASP A 118 -5.02 -5.75 17.16
C ASP A 118 -5.83 -5.10 16.04
N ASN A 119 -5.19 -4.86 14.87
CA ASN A 119 -5.92 -4.47 13.68
C ASN A 119 -6.25 -5.72 12.84
N PRO A 120 -7.40 -6.38 13.11
CA PRO A 120 -7.80 -7.61 12.44
C PRO A 120 -8.42 -7.36 11.06
N TYR A 121 -8.35 -6.12 10.57
CA TYR A 121 -8.97 -5.73 9.31
C TYR A 121 -8.07 -6.12 8.14
N LEU A 122 -8.48 -7.15 7.45
CA LEU A 122 -7.80 -7.71 6.29
C LEU A 122 -8.68 -7.58 5.05
N LEU A 123 -8.04 -7.32 3.93
CA LEU A 123 -8.63 -7.49 2.63
C LEU A 123 -8.18 -8.85 2.09
N ARG A 124 -9.14 -9.65 1.66
CA ARG A 124 -8.88 -10.97 1.08
C ARG A 124 -9.18 -10.99 -0.41
N TYR A 125 -8.30 -11.62 -1.16
CA TYR A 125 -8.57 -12.06 -2.52
C TYR A 125 -7.98 -13.46 -2.71
N HIS A 126 -8.83 -14.46 -2.91
CA HIS A 126 -8.44 -15.88 -2.86
C HIS A 126 -7.63 -16.18 -1.58
N ASP A 127 -6.41 -16.67 -1.73
CA ASP A 127 -5.49 -16.99 -0.64
C ASP A 127 -4.56 -15.83 -0.26
N CYS A 128 -4.72 -14.68 -0.91
CA CYS A 128 -3.97 -13.47 -0.61
C CYS A 128 -4.66 -12.65 0.47
N PHE A 129 -3.94 -12.34 1.54
CA PHE A 129 -4.40 -11.47 2.62
C PHE A 129 -3.55 -10.23 2.71
N LEU A 130 -4.21 -9.08 2.69
CA LEU A 130 -3.57 -7.77 2.75
C LEU A 130 -4.01 -7.03 4.00
N SER A 131 -3.07 -6.39 4.68
CA SER A 131 -3.42 -5.48 5.76
C SER A 131 -4.17 -4.27 5.22
N LEU A 132 -5.41 -4.08 5.67
CA LEU A 132 -6.21 -2.90 5.28
C LEU A 132 -5.52 -1.59 5.65
N ARG A 133 -4.71 -1.58 6.71
CA ARG A 133 -3.91 -0.44 7.13
C ARG A 133 -2.81 -0.09 6.13
N LEU A 134 -2.12 -1.10 5.58
CA LEU A 134 -1.10 -0.87 4.53
C LEU A 134 -1.76 -0.29 3.29
N ILE A 135 -2.90 -0.85 2.89
CA ILE A 135 -3.67 -0.37 1.74
C ILE A 135 -4.14 1.07 1.98
N ASP A 136 -4.79 1.38 3.11
CA ASP A 136 -5.30 2.74 3.42
C ASP A 136 -4.17 3.77 3.38
N ARG A 137 -2.99 3.43 3.91
CA ARG A 137 -1.85 4.32 3.91
C ARG A 137 -1.31 4.57 2.50
N ALA A 138 -1.06 3.50 1.75
CA ALA A 138 -0.51 3.58 0.40
C ALA A 138 -1.51 4.21 -0.58
N TYR A 139 -2.76 3.74 -0.56
CA TYR A 139 -3.82 4.25 -1.43
C TYR A 139 -4.11 5.74 -1.19
N SER A 140 -4.07 6.21 0.05
CA SER A 140 -4.29 7.64 0.36
C SER A 140 -3.33 8.58 -0.36
N ILE A 141 -2.13 8.10 -0.78
CA ILE A 141 -1.16 8.88 -1.55
C ILE A 141 -1.55 8.95 -3.04
N ILE A 142 -2.11 7.87 -3.58
CA ILE A 142 -2.50 7.77 -4.99
C ILE A 142 -4.00 7.92 -5.23
N ASP A 143 -4.78 8.20 -4.19
CA ASP A 143 -6.23 8.42 -4.28
C ASP A 143 -6.54 9.62 -5.17
N ASN A 144 -7.34 9.41 -6.19
CA ASN A 144 -7.80 10.43 -7.14
C ASN A 144 -9.33 10.65 -7.08
N GLY A 145 -9.99 10.10 -6.07
CA GLY A 145 -11.45 10.18 -5.87
C GLY A 145 -12.27 9.23 -6.76
N LYS A 146 -11.60 8.33 -7.49
CA LYS A 146 -12.24 7.35 -8.38
C LYS A 146 -11.81 5.94 -7.99
N GLU A 147 -12.46 4.97 -8.61
CA GLU A 147 -12.05 3.56 -8.51
C GLU A 147 -10.61 3.39 -9.01
N ALA A 148 -9.93 2.40 -8.46
CA ALA A 148 -8.58 2.01 -8.86
C ALA A 148 -8.59 0.65 -9.56
N ASP A 149 -7.78 0.50 -10.58
CA ASP A 149 -7.49 -0.81 -11.15
C ASP A 149 -6.64 -1.62 -10.18
N VAL A 150 -6.99 -2.89 -10.01
CA VAL A 150 -6.26 -3.82 -9.14
C VAL A 150 -5.75 -4.99 -9.96
N PHE A 151 -4.49 -5.35 -9.71
CA PHE A 151 -3.78 -6.43 -10.38
C PHE A 151 -3.25 -7.42 -9.35
N TYR A 152 -3.30 -8.71 -9.69
CA TYR A 152 -2.84 -9.80 -8.84
C TYR A 152 -2.05 -10.80 -9.67
N ALA A 153 -0.94 -11.28 -9.14
CA ALA A 153 -0.03 -12.18 -9.86
C ALA A 153 -0.35 -13.67 -9.66
N GLY A 154 -1.53 -14.00 -9.12
CA GLY A 154 -1.97 -15.39 -8.94
C GLY A 154 -1.34 -16.16 -7.77
N GLU A 155 -0.37 -15.57 -7.06
CA GLU A 155 0.38 -16.22 -6.01
C GLU A 155 0.20 -15.48 -4.67
N PRO A 156 -0.09 -16.19 -3.56
CA PRO A 156 -0.48 -15.59 -2.29
C PRO A 156 0.62 -14.75 -1.62
N TYR A 157 1.86 -14.86 -2.07
CA TYR A 157 3.01 -14.10 -1.56
C TYR A 157 3.46 -12.97 -2.50
N MET A 158 2.89 -12.88 -3.69
CA MET A 158 3.21 -11.79 -4.63
C MET A 158 2.45 -10.51 -4.27
N PRO A 159 3.08 -9.34 -4.42
CA PRO A 159 2.41 -8.08 -4.15
C PRO A 159 1.15 -7.89 -4.99
N VAL A 160 0.12 -7.30 -4.39
CA VAL A 160 -1.04 -6.77 -5.11
C VAL A 160 -0.74 -5.35 -5.55
N LYS A 161 -0.98 -5.03 -6.82
CA LYS A 161 -0.77 -3.71 -7.39
C LYS A 161 -2.10 -2.98 -7.52
N ILE A 162 -2.13 -1.75 -7.03
CA ILE A 162 -3.27 -0.83 -7.10
C ILE A 162 -2.86 0.35 -7.97
N VAL A 163 -3.60 0.64 -9.02
CA VAL A 163 -3.25 1.65 -10.03
C VAL A 163 -4.34 2.70 -10.12
N THR A 164 -3.92 3.96 -10.14
CA THR A 164 -4.76 5.14 -10.41
C THR A 164 -4.14 5.98 -11.53
N ASN A 165 -4.82 7.03 -11.96
CA ASN A 165 -4.25 7.93 -12.98
C ASN A 165 -3.10 8.81 -12.48
N ILE A 166 -2.83 8.85 -11.16
CA ILE A 166 -1.75 9.67 -10.58
C ILE A 166 -0.58 8.84 -10.04
N GLY A 167 -0.70 7.52 -10.04
CA GLY A 167 0.35 6.63 -9.56
C GLY A 167 -0.12 5.20 -9.32
N PHE A 168 0.74 4.41 -8.71
CA PHE A 168 0.42 3.04 -8.33
C PHE A 168 1.08 2.66 -7.00
N ALA A 169 0.55 1.64 -6.37
CA ALA A 169 1.11 1.07 -5.15
C ALA A 169 1.22 -0.46 -5.27
N LEU A 170 2.31 -1.01 -4.79
CA LEU A 170 2.51 -2.44 -4.55
C LEU A 170 2.37 -2.69 -3.06
N ILE A 171 1.50 -3.61 -2.69
CA ILE A 171 1.24 -3.99 -1.29
C ILE A 171 1.65 -5.44 -1.10
N CYS A 172 2.62 -5.68 -0.23
CA CYS A 172 3.03 -7.03 0.11
C CYS A 172 1.93 -7.73 0.91
N PRO A 173 1.59 -8.97 0.54
CA PRO A 173 0.68 -9.78 1.33
C PRO A 173 1.26 -10.08 2.71
N MET A 174 0.39 -10.38 3.63
CA MET A 174 0.79 -10.91 4.93
C MET A 174 1.25 -12.35 4.73
N ASN A 175 2.50 -12.63 5.13
CA ASN A 175 2.98 -14.01 5.19
C ASN A 175 2.28 -14.71 6.36
N MET A 176 1.24 -15.49 6.04
CA MET A 176 0.50 -16.28 7.00
C MET A 176 0.96 -17.72 6.91
N GLN A 177 1.54 -18.23 8.01
CA GLN A 177 1.76 -19.65 8.12
C GLN A 177 0.41 -20.39 8.05
N GLN A 178 0.36 -21.56 7.41
CA GLN A 178 -0.89 -22.32 7.22
C GLN A 178 -1.67 -22.49 8.53
N SER A 179 -0.98 -22.75 9.65
CA SER A 179 -1.61 -22.86 10.97
C SER A 179 -2.30 -21.57 11.45
N LYS A 180 -1.79 -20.39 11.05
CA LYS A 180 -2.45 -19.11 11.34
C LYS A 180 -3.62 -18.85 10.38
N TYR A 181 -3.50 -19.28 9.15
CA TYR A 181 -4.57 -19.23 8.16
C TYR A 181 -5.77 -20.05 8.63
N ASP A 182 -5.56 -21.31 9.01
CA ASP A 182 -6.60 -22.18 9.54
C ASP A 182 -7.22 -21.62 10.83
N SER A 183 -6.42 -20.98 11.68
CA SER A 183 -6.91 -20.34 12.90
C SER A 183 -7.75 -19.08 12.61
N ILE A 184 -7.45 -18.35 11.53
CA ILE A 184 -8.24 -17.18 11.12
C ILE A 184 -9.58 -17.64 10.58
N ILE A 185 -9.60 -18.63 9.69
CA ILE A 185 -10.84 -19.19 9.15
C ILE A 185 -11.71 -19.76 10.27
N LYS A 186 -11.14 -20.58 11.15
CA LYS A 186 -11.86 -21.11 12.32
C LYS A 186 -12.35 -20.03 13.28
N TYR A 187 -11.59 -18.96 13.43
CA TYR A 187 -11.95 -17.84 14.30
C TYR A 187 -13.08 -17.00 13.71
N GLU A 188 -13.13 -16.84 12.38
CA GLU A 188 -14.27 -16.22 11.69
C GLU A 188 -15.56 -17.04 11.87
N GLU A 189 -15.45 -18.35 11.73
CA GLU A 189 -16.60 -19.28 11.88
C GLU A 189 -17.18 -19.28 13.28
N VAL A 190 -16.33 -19.09 14.32
CA VAL A 190 -16.72 -19.28 15.73
C VAL A 190 -17.07 -17.96 16.43
N ASN A 191 -16.43 -16.83 16.12
CA ASN A 191 -16.48 -15.64 16.99
C ASN A 191 -16.92 -14.32 16.35
N ASN A 192 -17.16 -14.24 15.07
CA ASN A 192 -17.58 -12.98 14.37
C ASN A 192 -16.68 -11.74 14.64
N ILE A 193 -15.43 -11.91 15.11
CA ILE A 193 -14.62 -10.83 15.68
C ILE A 193 -13.55 -10.30 14.73
N LYS A 194 -13.14 -11.07 13.71
CA LYS A 194 -12.22 -10.59 12.68
C LYS A 194 -12.99 -10.19 11.44
N ILE A 195 -13.03 -8.89 11.18
CA ILE A 195 -13.68 -8.37 10.00
C ILE A 195 -12.69 -8.52 8.83
N ILE A 196 -12.96 -9.50 7.98
CA ILE A 196 -12.30 -9.69 6.70
C ILE A 196 -13.23 -9.15 5.62
N PHE A 197 -12.67 -8.32 4.75
CA PHE A 197 -13.36 -7.80 3.58
C PHE A 197 -12.88 -8.57 2.35
N ASN A 198 -13.79 -9.17 1.60
CA ASN A 198 -13.45 -9.72 0.29
C ASN A 198 -13.40 -8.57 -0.72
N ILE A 199 -12.31 -8.51 -1.50
CA ILE A 199 -12.15 -7.45 -2.51
C ILE A 199 -13.27 -7.45 -3.53
N VAL A 200 -13.82 -8.62 -3.86
CA VAL A 200 -14.93 -8.78 -4.81
C VAL A 200 -16.19 -8.02 -4.40
N ASP A 201 -16.42 -7.79 -3.10
CA ASP A 201 -17.57 -7.03 -2.60
C ASP A 201 -17.48 -5.53 -2.91
N PHE A 202 -16.30 -5.07 -3.29
CA PHE A 202 -16.00 -3.67 -3.61
C PHE A 202 -15.60 -3.46 -5.06
N MET A 203 -15.64 -4.53 -5.88
CA MET A 203 -15.42 -4.41 -7.31
C MET A 203 -16.57 -3.64 -7.97
N VAL A 204 -16.20 -2.80 -8.89
CA VAL A 204 -17.11 -2.11 -9.78
C VAL A 204 -17.10 -2.88 -11.10
N TRP A 205 -18.25 -3.50 -11.42
CA TRP A 205 -18.41 -4.25 -12.67
C TRP A 205 -18.65 -3.26 -13.81
N GLU A 206 -17.75 -3.26 -14.80
CA GLU A 206 -17.99 -2.59 -16.08
C GLU A 206 -18.90 -3.51 -16.92
N PHE A 207 -20.18 -3.12 -17.09
CA PHE A 207 -21.11 -3.75 -18.03
C PHE A 207 -21.01 -3.11 -19.40
#